data_385ec87185f8973a288e62082832c7bc
#
_entry.id   385ec87185f8973a288e62082832c7bc
#
_cell.length_a   1.000
_cell.length_b   1.000
_cell.length_c   1.000
_cell.angle_alpha   90.00
_cell.angle_beta   90.00
_cell.angle_gamma   90.00
#
_symmetry.space_group_name_H-M   'P 1'
#
loop_
_entity.id
_entity.type
_entity.pdbx_description
1 polymer ?
#
loop_
_entity_poly.entity_id
_entity_poly.type
_entity_poly.pdbx_seq_one_letter_code
_entity_poly.pdbx_strand_id
1 'polypeptide(L)'
;ECFFCYYEDVDLALRFRLAGHLCIQLANARVKHVGSATYGTNSEFSIYYISRNKIWTFIRCLPAALLIMLLPSFFIIVLIRLCFAIGRSDFNIRVRASWDAICNLPEIWRQRRSVQVCRKISAIQFAQSMTWSIGKLLMRSSDGRSIPEFVHINSRVKADACDN
;
A
#
# COMPACT_ATOMS: atom_id res chain seq x y z
N GLU A 1 -16.61 -1.53 -4.99
CA GLU A 1 -15.27 -1.15 -4.47
C GLU A 1 -15.23 -1.40 -2.97
N CYS A 2 -14.23 -2.17 -2.49
CA CYS A 2 -14.16 -2.52 -1.07
C CYS A 2 -13.49 -1.43 -0.22
N PHE A 3 -12.65 -0.58 -0.84
CA PHE A 3 -12.03 0.56 -0.17
C PHE A 3 -12.95 1.76 -0.26
N PHE A 4 -13.51 2.16 0.87
CA PHE A 4 -14.31 3.38 0.94
C PHE A 4 -13.43 4.63 1.03
N CYS A 5 -12.35 4.56 1.82
CA CYS A 5 -11.42 5.67 2.06
C CYS A 5 -10.10 5.11 2.59
N TYR A 6 -8.99 5.76 2.30
CA TYR A 6 -7.61 5.41 2.65
C TYR A 6 -7.11 4.09 2.04
N TYR A 7 -5.85 4.08 1.61
CA TYR A 7 -5.19 2.96 0.94
C TYR A 7 -5.69 2.64 -0.49
N GLU A 8 -6.69 3.35 -1.01
CA GLU A 8 -7.15 3.21 -2.39
C GLU A 8 -6.05 3.57 -3.40
N ASP A 9 -5.28 4.60 -3.11
CA ASP A 9 -4.11 5.04 -3.88
C ASP A 9 -2.98 4.00 -3.86
N VAL A 10 -2.68 3.44 -2.68
CA VAL A 10 -1.68 2.39 -2.52
C VAL A 10 -2.11 1.12 -3.26
N ASP A 11 -3.37 0.70 -3.10
CA ASP A 11 -3.92 -0.46 -3.81
C ASP A 11 -3.85 -0.27 -5.33
N LEU A 12 -4.24 0.91 -5.82
CA LEU A 12 -4.18 1.24 -7.24
C LEU A 12 -2.76 1.18 -7.76
N ALA A 13 -1.81 1.82 -7.08
CA ALA A 13 -0.40 1.84 -7.46
C ALA A 13 0.21 0.43 -7.50
N LEU A 14 -0.12 -0.43 -6.53
CA LEU A 14 0.34 -1.82 -6.51
C LEU A 14 -0.27 -2.64 -7.66
N ARG A 15 -1.54 -2.43 -8.00
CA ARG A 15 -2.18 -3.10 -9.14
C ARG A 15 -1.57 -2.66 -10.47
N PHE A 16 -1.27 -1.38 -10.66
CA PHE A 16 -0.55 -0.90 -11.84
C PHE A 16 0.82 -1.58 -11.96
N ARG A 17 1.57 -1.67 -10.87
CA ARG A 17 2.86 -2.38 -10.87
C ARG A 17 2.71 -3.86 -11.20
N LEU A 18 1.72 -4.55 -10.63
CA LEU A 18 1.44 -5.95 -10.96
C LEU A 18 1.12 -6.15 -12.44
N ALA A 19 0.41 -5.20 -13.05
CA ALA A 19 0.13 -5.20 -14.48
C ALA A 19 1.34 -4.82 -15.37
N GLY A 20 2.52 -4.57 -14.76
CA GLY A 20 3.76 -4.24 -15.49
C GLY A 20 3.90 -2.75 -15.83
N HIS A 21 3.05 -1.89 -15.28
CA HIS A 21 3.13 -0.44 -15.50
C HIS A 21 4.04 0.23 -14.47
N LEU A 22 4.60 1.38 -14.83
CA LEU A 22 5.41 2.21 -13.97
C LEU A 22 4.54 3.27 -13.31
N CYS A 23 4.78 3.54 -12.02
CA CYS A 23 4.24 4.70 -11.33
C CYS A 23 5.34 5.77 -11.29
N ILE A 24 5.13 6.90 -11.95
CA ILE A 24 6.09 7.99 -12.05
C ILE A 24 5.58 9.17 -11.22
N GLN A 25 6.44 9.73 -10.39
CA GLN A 25 6.19 10.99 -9.72
C GLN A 25 6.77 12.14 -10.55
N LEU A 26 5.92 13.10 -10.91
CA LEU A 26 6.35 14.27 -11.66
C LEU A 26 6.68 15.41 -10.68
N ALA A 27 7.91 15.94 -10.75
CA ALA A 27 8.37 17.01 -9.87
C ALA A 27 7.54 18.30 -10.01
N ASN A 28 7.04 18.56 -11.22
CA ASN A 28 6.26 19.77 -11.53
C ASN A 28 4.75 19.60 -11.27
N ALA A 29 4.26 18.39 -11.05
CA ALA A 29 2.87 18.14 -10.71
C ALA A 29 2.65 18.37 -9.20
N ARG A 30 2.43 19.61 -8.82
CA ARG A 30 2.21 20.01 -7.42
C ARG A 30 0.71 20.12 -7.15
N VAL A 31 0.22 19.36 -6.19
CA VAL A 31 -1.14 19.44 -5.68
C VAL A 31 -1.10 19.91 -4.23
N LYS A 32 -1.85 20.97 -3.93
CA LYS A 32 -2.04 21.40 -2.54
C LYS A 32 -3.13 20.52 -1.91
N HIS A 33 -2.70 19.60 -1.08
CA HIS A 33 -3.61 18.70 -0.35
C HIS A 33 -3.90 19.28 1.03
N VAL A 34 -5.17 19.61 1.27
CA VAL A 34 -5.65 19.99 2.62
C VAL A 34 -5.93 18.71 3.38
N GLY A 35 -4.86 18.08 3.89
CA GLY A 35 -4.96 16.78 4.56
C GLY A 35 -5.92 16.82 5.74
N SER A 36 -6.74 15.78 5.85
CA SER A 36 -7.64 15.55 7.00
C SER A 36 -8.67 16.66 7.28
N ALA A 37 -8.98 17.50 6.29
CA ALA A 37 -9.92 18.61 6.45
C ALA A 37 -11.33 18.14 6.88
N THR A 38 -11.73 16.94 6.43
CA THR A 38 -13.08 16.43 6.68
C THR A 38 -13.19 15.66 8.01
N TYR A 39 -12.18 14.87 8.36
CA TYR A 39 -12.25 13.96 9.51
C TYR A 39 -11.17 14.16 10.57
N GLY A 40 -10.25 15.09 10.39
CA GLY A 40 -9.11 15.33 11.28
C GLY A 40 -8.01 14.28 11.15
N THR A 41 -6.80 14.66 11.56
CA THR A 41 -5.66 13.73 11.70
C THR A 41 -5.90 12.85 12.92
N ASN A 42 -5.73 11.53 12.79
CA ASN A 42 -5.94 10.54 13.87
C ASN A 42 -7.39 10.43 14.39
N SER A 43 -8.39 10.75 13.58
CA SER A 43 -9.77 10.47 13.93
C SER A 43 -10.02 8.95 14.00
N GLU A 44 -11.03 8.54 14.76
CA GLU A 44 -11.45 7.12 14.83
C GLU A 44 -11.71 6.55 13.46
N PHE A 45 -12.34 7.33 12.59
CA PHE A 45 -12.58 7.00 11.20
C PHE A 45 -11.28 6.68 10.45
N SER A 46 -10.27 7.57 10.51
CA SER A 46 -9.00 7.36 9.81
C SER A 46 -8.23 6.16 10.36
N ILE A 47 -8.19 6.00 11.69
CA ILE A 47 -7.51 4.87 12.33
C ILE A 47 -8.16 3.55 11.92
N TYR A 48 -9.49 3.47 11.90
CA TYR A 48 -10.22 2.29 11.51
C TYR A 48 -9.92 1.88 10.07
N TYR A 49 -10.14 2.77 9.11
CA TYR A 49 -9.97 2.44 7.70
C TYR A 49 -8.52 2.18 7.32
N ILE A 50 -7.56 2.94 7.85
CA ILE A 50 -6.14 2.69 7.64
C ILE A 50 -5.74 1.31 8.17
N SER A 51 -6.19 0.93 9.36
CA SER A 51 -5.84 -0.36 9.97
C SER A 51 -6.43 -1.53 9.19
N ARG A 52 -7.71 -1.46 8.81
CA ARG A 52 -8.41 -2.49 8.03
C ARG A 52 -7.85 -2.60 6.60
N ASN A 53 -7.80 -1.50 5.88
CA ASN A 53 -7.45 -1.48 4.47
C ASN A 53 -5.98 -1.87 4.22
N LYS A 54 -5.09 -1.59 5.16
CA LYS A 54 -3.71 -2.06 5.13
C LYS A 54 -3.62 -3.58 5.08
N ILE A 55 -4.42 -4.29 5.88
CA ILE A 55 -4.48 -5.76 5.88
C ILE A 55 -5.00 -6.25 4.54
N TRP A 56 -6.06 -5.65 4.03
CA TRP A 56 -6.66 -6.02 2.75
C TRP A 56 -5.72 -5.79 1.58
N THR A 57 -5.05 -4.64 1.51
CA THR A 57 -4.07 -4.33 0.46
C THR A 57 -2.91 -5.31 0.48
N PHE A 58 -2.39 -5.65 1.67
CA PHE A 58 -1.33 -6.64 1.84
C PHE A 58 -1.74 -8.00 1.27
N ILE A 59 -2.91 -8.50 1.63
CA ILE A 59 -3.40 -9.81 1.18
C ILE A 59 -3.72 -9.77 -0.32
N ARG A 60 -4.39 -8.74 -0.80
CA ARG A 60 -4.91 -8.64 -2.16
C ARG A 60 -3.82 -8.45 -3.22
N CYS A 61 -2.84 -7.57 -2.94
CA CYS A 61 -1.89 -7.13 -3.94
C CYS A 61 -0.58 -7.93 -3.97
N LEU A 62 -0.13 -8.54 -2.86
CA LEU A 62 1.13 -9.26 -2.90
C LEU A 62 1.05 -10.54 -3.72
N PRO A 63 2.04 -10.83 -4.61
CA PRO A 63 2.22 -12.15 -5.21
C PRO A 63 2.30 -13.26 -4.15
N ALA A 64 1.81 -14.47 -4.45
CA ALA A 64 1.67 -15.55 -3.47
C ALA A 64 2.97 -15.87 -2.71
N ALA A 65 4.09 -15.95 -3.41
CA ALA A 65 5.40 -16.22 -2.80
C ALA A 65 5.77 -15.13 -1.77
N LEU A 66 5.58 -13.85 -2.13
CA LEU A 66 5.86 -12.73 -1.23
C LEU A 66 4.85 -12.67 -0.07
N LEU A 67 3.59 -12.99 -0.34
CA LEU A 67 2.57 -13.04 0.72
C LEU A 67 2.96 -14.06 1.78
N ILE A 68 3.30 -15.29 1.39
CA ILE A 68 3.69 -16.36 2.32
C ILE A 68 4.95 -15.96 3.08
N MET A 69 5.98 -15.43 2.38
CA MET A 69 7.24 -15.05 3.00
C MET A 69 7.08 -13.89 4.01
N LEU A 70 6.25 -12.91 3.70
CA LEU A 70 6.11 -11.70 4.51
C LEU A 70 4.98 -11.78 5.55
N LEU A 71 4.10 -12.79 5.44
CA LEU A 71 2.95 -12.95 6.35
C LEU A 71 3.35 -12.98 7.83
N PRO A 72 4.39 -13.76 8.26
CA PRO A 72 4.80 -13.76 9.66
C PRO A 72 5.25 -12.39 10.15
N SER A 73 6.09 -11.71 9.37
CA SER A 73 6.59 -10.35 9.70
C SER A 73 5.44 -9.34 9.76
N PHE A 74 4.51 -9.43 8.82
CA PHE A 74 3.34 -8.56 8.80
C PHE A 74 2.45 -8.77 10.03
N PHE A 75 2.22 -10.04 10.41
CA PHE A 75 1.46 -10.39 11.59
C PHE A 75 2.11 -9.85 12.88
N ILE A 76 3.43 -10.02 13.02
CA ILE A 76 4.21 -9.46 14.14
C ILE A 76 4.07 -7.94 14.19
N ILE A 77 4.16 -7.24 13.07
CA ILE A 77 3.98 -5.78 13.01
C ILE A 77 2.57 -5.37 13.46
N VAL A 78 1.54 -6.11 13.05
CA VAL A 78 0.15 -5.85 13.47
C VAL A 78 0.03 -6.04 14.98
N LEU A 79 0.56 -7.13 15.53
CA LEU A 79 0.55 -7.39 16.97
C LEU A 79 1.29 -6.30 17.77
N ILE A 80 2.49 -5.93 17.35
CA ILE A 80 3.27 -4.87 17.98
C ILE A 80 2.45 -3.57 18.01
N ARG A 81 1.81 -3.20 16.90
CA ARG A 81 0.97 -2.00 16.83
C ARG A 81 -0.25 -2.07 17.76
N LEU A 82 -0.85 -3.24 17.94
CA LEU A 82 -1.91 -3.45 18.90
C LEU A 82 -1.40 -3.35 20.34
N CYS A 83 -0.25 -3.96 20.64
CA CYS A 83 0.38 -3.85 21.96
C CYS A 83 0.69 -2.39 22.34
N PHE A 84 1.26 -1.61 21.42
CA PHE A 84 1.53 -0.19 21.65
C PHE A 84 0.26 0.68 21.76
N ALA A 85 -0.88 0.16 21.36
CA ALA A 85 -2.16 0.84 21.49
C ALA A 85 -2.88 0.50 22.81
N ILE A 86 -2.41 -0.48 23.57
CA ILE A 86 -2.99 -0.85 24.88
C ILE A 86 -2.96 0.38 25.81
N GLY A 87 -4.09 0.65 26.45
CA GLY A 87 -4.25 1.82 27.31
C GLY A 87 -4.51 3.14 26.58
N ARG A 88 -4.50 3.14 25.25
CA ARG A 88 -4.85 4.31 24.43
C ARG A 88 -6.31 4.23 23.97
N SER A 89 -6.90 5.37 23.69
CA SER A 89 -8.29 5.48 23.21
C SER A 89 -8.52 4.78 21.86
N ASP A 90 -7.46 4.60 21.06
CA ASP A 90 -7.53 4.00 19.72
C ASP A 90 -7.40 2.45 19.70
N PHE A 91 -7.18 1.82 20.85
CA PHE A 91 -7.00 0.36 20.94
C PHE A 91 -8.22 -0.41 20.41
N ASN A 92 -9.40 -0.12 20.93
CA ASN A 92 -10.64 -0.80 20.53
C ASN A 92 -10.94 -0.64 19.05
N ILE A 93 -10.64 0.54 18.49
CA ILE A 93 -10.84 0.84 17.08
C ILE A 93 -9.93 -0.04 16.20
N ARG A 94 -8.65 -0.18 16.58
CA ARG A 94 -7.69 -1.04 15.87
C ARG A 94 -8.04 -2.51 15.96
N VAL A 95 -8.49 -2.97 17.13
CA VAL A 95 -8.96 -4.36 17.32
C VAL A 95 -10.15 -4.62 16.42
N ARG A 96 -11.17 -3.75 16.46
CA ARG A 96 -12.36 -3.86 15.61
C ARG A 96 -11.99 -3.85 14.12
N ALA A 97 -11.12 -2.93 13.69
CA ALA A 97 -10.67 -2.85 12.30
C ALA A 97 -9.94 -4.13 11.85
N SER A 98 -9.11 -4.72 12.72
CA SER A 98 -8.41 -5.97 12.44
C SER A 98 -9.38 -7.16 12.38
N TRP A 99 -10.36 -7.20 13.25
CA TRP A 99 -11.41 -8.20 13.26
C TRP A 99 -12.26 -8.14 11.98
N ASP A 100 -12.74 -6.95 11.63
CA ASP A 100 -13.51 -6.75 10.40
C ASP A 100 -12.69 -7.09 9.14
N ALA A 101 -11.37 -6.85 9.18
CA ALA A 101 -10.48 -7.27 8.10
C ALA A 101 -10.47 -8.80 7.95
N ILE A 102 -10.44 -9.54 9.06
CA ILE A 102 -10.44 -11.01 9.08
C ILE A 102 -11.81 -11.55 8.64
N CYS A 103 -12.91 -11.02 9.15
CA CYS A 103 -14.25 -11.45 8.80
C CYS A 103 -14.55 -11.32 7.29
N ASN A 104 -13.96 -10.33 6.65
CA ASN A 104 -14.13 -10.10 5.21
C ASN A 104 -13.05 -10.76 4.33
N LEU A 105 -12.19 -11.63 4.88
CA LEU A 105 -11.16 -12.34 4.12
C LEU A 105 -11.70 -13.13 2.91
N PRO A 106 -12.86 -13.82 2.96
CA PRO A 106 -13.36 -14.54 1.79
C PRO A 106 -13.58 -13.62 0.59
N GLU A 107 -14.13 -12.43 0.81
CA GLU A 107 -14.33 -11.42 -0.24
C GLU A 107 -13.01 -10.87 -0.77
N ILE A 108 -12.08 -10.53 0.13
CA ILE A 108 -10.75 -10.04 -0.25
C ILE A 108 -9.98 -11.11 -1.02
N TRP A 109 -10.14 -12.39 -0.66
CA TRP A 109 -9.51 -13.49 -1.39
C TRP A 109 -10.09 -13.66 -2.80
N ARG A 110 -11.40 -13.47 -2.95
CA ARG A 110 -12.04 -13.45 -4.28
C ARG A 110 -11.49 -12.33 -5.15
N GLN A 111 -11.39 -11.12 -4.61
CA GLN A 111 -10.81 -9.97 -5.30
C GLN A 111 -9.32 -10.15 -5.59
N ARG A 112 -8.56 -10.80 -4.69
CA ARG A 112 -7.19 -11.18 -4.94
C ARG A 112 -7.05 -12.00 -6.22
N ARG A 113 -7.94 -12.99 -6.43
CA ARG A 113 -7.89 -13.83 -7.64
C ARG A 113 -7.95 -12.95 -8.89
N SER A 114 -8.87 -12.01 -8.97
CA SER A 114 -9.00 -11.08 -10.10
C SER A 114 -7.74 -10.23 -10.28
N VAL A 115 -7.16 -9.69 -9.21
CA VAL A 115 -5.94 -8.89 -9.26
C VAL A 115 -4.73 -9.72 -9.72
N GLN A 116 -4.59 -10.94 -9.22
CA GLN A 116 -3.44 -11.80 -9.56
C GLN A 116 -3.54 -12.40 -10.97
N VAL A 117 -4.73 -12.58 -11.53
CA VAL A 117 -4.94 -12.97 -12.93
C VAL A 117 -4.42 -11.89 -13.89
N CYS A 118 -4.61 -10.62 -13.54
CA CYS A 118 -4.12 -9.48 -14.34
C CYS A 118 -2.62 -9.21 -14.17
N ARG A 119 -1.91 -10.01 -13.36
CA ARG A 119 -0.49 -9.84 -13.10
C ARG A 119 0.36 -10.23 -14.33
N LYS A 120 1.20 -9.30 -14.79
CA LYS A 120 2.12 -9.49 -15.91
C LYS A 120 3.59 -9.62 -15.50
N ILE A 121 3.92 -9.29 -14.23
CA ILE A 121 5.30 -9.35 -13.71
C ILE A 121 5.47 -10.50 -12.73
N SER A 122 6.69 -11.01 -12.60
CA SER A 122 7.04 -12.05 -11.63
C SER A 122 7.04 -11.51 -10.19
N ALA A 123 7.02 -12.42 -9.20
CA ALA A 123 7.14 -12.03 -7.79
C ALA A 123 8.48 -11.34 -7.49
N ILE A 124 9.57 -11.76 -8.18
CA ILE A 124 10.89 -11.16 -8.02
C ILE A 124 10.91 -9.73 -8.57
N GLN A 125 10.38 -9.50 -9.76
CA GLN A 125 10.28 -8.16 -10.34
C GLN A 125 9.42 -7.23 -9.46
N PHE A 126 8.33 -7.75 -8.90
CA PHE A 126 7.52 -7.00 -7.95
C PHE A 126 8.30 -6.66 -6.68
N ALA A 127 9.04 -7.62 -6.11
CA ALA A 127 9.89 -7.42 -4.94
C ALA A 127 10.98 -6.35 -5.19
N GLN A 128 11.61 -6.36 -6.36
CA GLN A 128 12.61 -5.36 -6.76
C GLN A 128 12.03 -3.94 -6.82
N SER A 129 10.74 -3.80 -7.09
CA SER A 129 10.06 -2.50 -7.10
C SER A 129 9.70 -1.97 -5.70
N MET A 130 9.90 -2.77 -4.66
CA MET A 130 9.62 -2.41 -3.28
C MET A 130 10.87 -1.87 -2.57
N THR A 131 10.67 -1.06 -1.55
CA THR A 131 11.76 -0.58 -0.69
C THR A 131 11.99 -1.55 0.46
N TRP A 132 13.18 -2.17 0.51
CA TRP A 132 13.58 -3.12 1.55
C TRP A 132 14.46 -2.49 2.65
N SER A 133 14.84 -1.23 2.51
CA SER A 133 15.69 -0.54 3.49
C SER A 133 14.87 -0.02 4.66
N ILE A 134 15.11 -0.55 5.85
CA ILE A 134 14.50 -0.08 7.11
C ILE A 134 14.85 1.39 7.36
N GLY A 135 16.09 1.80 7.09
CA GLY A 135 16.52 3.20 7.22
C GLY A 135 15.72 4.15 6.35
N LYS A 136 15.48 3.80 5.08
CA LYS A 136 14.63 4.60 4.18
C LYS A 136 13.17 4.65 4.64
N LEU A 137 12.66 3.57 5.22
CA LEU A 137 11.30 3.54 5.78
C LEU A 137 11.17 4.44 7.00
N LEU A 138 12.16 4.46 7.88
CA LEU A 138 12.21 5.31 9.08
C LEU A 138 12.39 6.78 8.71
N MET A 139 13.32 7.10 7.80
CA MET A 139 13.53 8.48 7.31
C MET A 139 12.30 9.04 6.60
N ARG A 140 11.57 8.22 5.84
CA ARG A 140 10.34 8.63 5.16
C ARG A 140 9.20 8.97 6.12
N SER A 141 9.23 8.44 7.34
CA SER A 141 8.27 8.80 8.40
C SER A 141 8.54 10.19 8.99
N SER A 142 9.77 10.68 8.92
CA SER A 142 10.17 11.95 9.54
C SER A 142 10.21 13.13 8.59
N ASP A 143 10.34 12.89 7.29
CA ASP A 143 10.46 13.97 6.29
C ASP A 143 9.57 13.72 5.06
N GLY A 144 8.35 14.22 5.11
CA GLY A 144 7.42 14.22 3.97
C GLY A 144 7.84 15.13 2.81
N ARG A 145 9.06 15.64 2.78
CA ARG A 145 9.54 16.63 1.81
C ARG A 145 10.80 16.24 1.03
N SER A 146 11.50 15.18 1.37
CA SER A 146 12.65 14.74 0.59
C SER A 146 12.20 13.90 -0.61
N ILE A 147 12.18 14.53 -1.78
CA ILE A 147 12.06 13.83 -3.07
C ILE A 147 13.35 13.06 -3.28
N PRO A 148 13.34 11.74 -3.42
CA PRO A 148 14.55 11.02 -3.78
C PRO A 148 15.00 11.48 -5.16
N GLU A 149 16.28 11.81 -5.28
CA GLU A 149 16.96 12.12 -6.52
C GLU A 149 16.64 11.07 -7.59
N PHE A 150 16.29 11.53 -8.78
CA PHE A 150 15.83 10.72 -9.90
C PHE A 150 16.77 9.56 -10.18
N VAL A 151 16.26 8.36 -10.17
CA VAL A 151 16.84 7.26 -10.93
C VAL A 151 16.71 7.67 -12.40
N HIS A 152 17.83 7.97 -13.05
CA HIS A 152 17.88 8.15 -14.49
C HIS A 152 17.28 6.91 -15.18
N ILE A 153 16.05 7.02 -15.59
CA ILE A 153 15.45 6.04 -16.49
C ILE A 153 16.16 6.24 -17.81
N ASN A 154 17.05 5.29 -18.11
CA ASN A 154 17.73 5.20 -19.38
C ASN A 154 16.68 5.31 -20.48
N SER A 155 16.81 6.33 -21.32
CA SER A 155 15.95 6.68 -22.44
C SER A 155 16.04 5.64 -23.56
N ARG A 156 15.46 4.45 -23.31
CA ARG A 156 15.21 3.42 -24.32
C ARG A 156 13.73 3.01 -24.28
N VAL A 157 12.86 3.98 -24.27
CA VAL A 157 11.54 3.80 -24.87
C VAL A 157 11.65 4.47 -26.22
N LYS A 158 12.06 3.69 -27.20
CA LYS A 158 11.94 4.07 -28.59
C LYS A 158 10.48 4.44 -28.85
N ALA A 159 10.32 5.56 -29.50
CA ALA A 159 9.12 6.02 -30.16
C ALA A 159 8.72 5.02 -31.26
N ASP A 160 8.02 3.94 -30.90
CA ASP A 160 7.39 3.02 -31.83
C ASP A 160 5.89 2.92 -31.49
N ALA A 161 5.20 4.05 -31.57
CA ALA A 161 3.74 4.09 -31.53
C ALA A 161 3.18 5.43 -32.04
N CYS A 162 3.63 5.84 -33.22
CA CYS A 162 2.91 6.79 -34.04
C CYS A 162 3.25 6.53 -35.50
N ASP A 163 2.75 5.38 -36.03
CA ASP A 163 2.51 5.16 -37.47
C ASP A 163 1.72 3.84 -37.58
N ASN A 164 0.40 3.96 -37.50
CA ASN A 164 -0.63 3.24 -38.26
C ASN A 164 -2.01 3.64 -37.73
#